data_18806cd24a56aa467d086a51090a4752
#
_entry.id   18806cd24a56aa467d086a51090a4752
#
_cell.length_a   1.000
_cell.length_b   1.000
_cell.length_c   1.000
_cell.angle_alpha   90.00
_cell.angle_beta   90.00
_cell.angle_gamma   90.00
#
_symmetry.space_group_name_H-M   'P 1'
#
loop_
_entity.id
_entity.type
_entity.pdbx_description
1 polymer ?
#
loop_
_entity_poly.entity_id
_entity_poly.type
_entity_poly.pdbx_seq_one_letter_code
_entity_poly.pdbx_strand_id
1 'polypeptide(L)'
;MVIKKLYSSDSRRKTISKLNNNFVAITPDVILEISDKSPTENMDSIIWIDTSMDDIIKEINTKTYADEYFASHPDIDRSTFKYIGEDGKPTLEFKKMIYGDDYNPDSKYILQPKNGTIADFCKPIETQTGIKPYSLEGVVFNTKRVNTLFQAFINANNLESVNTSSWDISNVTNTNNMFFNCKALTSLDVSKWNTSKVTNMSAMFYICKSLTSLDVSKWNTSKVTEMRNMFLNCGGLTSLDVSKWDTGNVTDMSGIFNSCQKLQSIDVSKWNTSKVINTANMFNTCSLLTSLDLSNWDTSNVKYMSFMFANCQSLTTITGVLDFKNCIYYNGMFFNCTKLTSVKVKNLPVDIDTFCRGANINKSKVIVVQ
;
A
#
# COMPACT_ATOMS: atom_id res chain seq x y z
N MET A 1 16.94 7.13 -28.88
CA MET A 1 17.45 8.06 -27.85
C MET A 1 18.86 8.51 -28.25
N VAL A 2 19.04 9.74 -28.65
CA VAL A 2 20.38 10.28 -28.98
C VAL A 2 20.68 11.37 -27.95
N ILE A 3 21.44 11.01 -26.90
CA ILE A 3 22.03 11.99 -26.00
C ILE A 3 23.23 12.58 -26.71
N LYS A 4 23.12 13.82 -27.24
CA LYS A 4 24.17 14.42 -28.08
C LYS A 4 25.28 15.12 -27.33
N LYS A 5 25.10 15.53 -26.07
CA LYS A 5 26.20 16.13 -25.29
C LYS A 5 25.95 16.12 -23.77
N LEU A 6 26.82 15.50 -23.07
CA LEU A 6 27.00 15.63 -21.65
C LEU A 6 28.24 16.44 -21.37
N TYR A 7 28.10 17.47 -20.52
CA TYR A 7 29.18 18.39 -20.23
C TYR A 7 30.25 17.84 -19.30
N SER A 8 31.33 18.08 -19.58
CA SER A 8 32.76 18.16 -19.54
C SER A 8 33.54 17.78 -18.28
N SER A 9 33.10 17.01 -17.34
CA SER A 9 33.99 16.43 -16.34
C SER A 9 33.91 14.91 -16.31
N ASP A 10 35.03 14.22 -16.17
CA ASP A 10 35.13 12.76 -16.12
C ASP A 10 34.33 12.12 -14.99
N SER A 11 34.08 12.86 -13.91
CA SER A 11 33.22 12.40 -12.81
C SER A 11 31.74 12.29 -13.22
N ARG A 12 31.27 13.15 -14.14
CA ARG A 12 29.88 13.15 -14.67
C ARG A 12 29.65 12.01 -15.66
N ARG A 13 30.65 11.66 -16.47
CA ARG A 13 30.60 10.49 -17.38
C ARG A 13 30.45 9.17 -16.61
N LYS A 14 31.08 9.03 -15.44
CA LYS A 14 30.96 7.83 -14.60
C LYS A 14 29.56 7.67 -13.99
N THR A 15 28.89 8.77 -13.70
CA THR A 15 27.52 8.74 -13.16
C THR A 15 26.52 8.27 -14.22
N ILE A 16 26.72 8.65 -15.48
CA ILE A 16 25.84 8.29 -16.60
C ILE A 16 26.04 6.87 -17.10
N SER A 17 27.26 6.31 -17.02
CA SER A 17 27.49 4.91 -17.39
C SER A 17 26.76 3.91 -16.46
N LYS A 18 26.26 4.36 -15.31
CA LYS A 18 25.40 3.57 -14.40
C LYS A 18 23.90 3.66 -14.71
N LEU A 19 23.52 4.41 -15.74
CA LEU A 19 22.16 4.71 -16.18
C LEU A 19 21.42 3.57 -16.87
N ASN A 20 21.98 2.40 -16.97
CA ASN A 20 21.37 1.30 -17.73
C ASN A 20 20.17 0.63 -17.07
N ASN A 21 19.72 1.09 -15.91
CA ASN A 21 18.50 0.56 -15.28
C ASN A 21 17.71 1.69 -14.59
N ASN A 22 16.97 2.45 -15.36
CA ASN A 22 15.75 3.18 -15.00
C ASN A 22 15.81 4.38 -14.05
N PHE A 23 16.88 4.69 -13.30
CA PHE A 23 16.96 5.87 -12.42
C PHE A 23 18.37 6.42 -12.26
N VAL A 24 18.50 7.74 -12.25
CA VAL A 24 19.75 8.45 -11.96
C VAL A 24 19.54 9.53 -10.94
N ALA A 25 20.36 9.50 -9.93
CA ALA A 25 20.61 10.65 -9.09
C ALA A 25 21.58 11.61 -9.82
N ILE A 26 21.21 12.87 -9.96
CA ILE A 26 22.03 13.91 -10.59
C ILE A 26 22.23 15.05 -9.62
N THR A 27 23.47 15.54 -9.60
CA THR A 27 23.83 16.75 -8.84
C THR A 27 23.30 18.01 -9.54
N PRO A 28 23.08 19.14 -8.82
CA PRO A 28 22.33 20.32 -9.30
C PRO A 28 22.80 20.98 -10.60
N ASP A 29 23.94 20.59 -11.13
CA ASP A 29 24.60 21.26 -12.24
C ASP A 29 24.53 20.53 -13.59
N VAL A 30 23.71 19.50 -13.74
CA VAL A 30 23.61 18.74 -15.00
C VAL A 30 22.50 19.30 -15.86
N ILE A 31 22.85 19.99 -16.93
CA ILE A 31 21.95 20.42 -18.00
C ILE A 31 22.02 19.37 -19.12
N LEU A 32 20.87 18.79 -19.48
CA LEU A 32 20.74 17.98 -20.69
C LEU A 32 20.35 18.90 -21.83
N GLU A 33 21.20 18.99 -22.87
CA GLU A 33 20.80 19.57 -24.14
C GLU A 33 19.85 18.63 -24.87
N ILE A 34 18.62 19.07 -25.03
CA ILE A 34 17.67 18.45 -25.96
C ILE A 34 18.13 18.82 -27.38
N SER A 35 18.22 17.82 -28.25
CA SER A 35 18.74 18.00 -29.64
C SER A 35 18.03 19.12 -30.39
N ASP A 36 18.74 19.81 -31.29
CA ASP A 36 18.29 20.91 -32.17
C ASP A 36 17.13 20.56 -33.12
N LYS A 37 16.63 19.34 -33.09
CA LYS A 37 15.44 18.95 -33.85
C LYS A 37 14.20 19.23 -33.02
N SER A 38 13.24 19.92 -33.67
CA SER A 38 11.92 20.19 -33.10
C SER A 38 11.38 18.98 -32.36
N PRO A 39 10.83 19.14 -31.15
CA PRO A 39 10.18 18.06 -30.37
C PRO A 39 9.10 17.31 -31.15
N THR A 40 8.63 17.85 -32.27
CA THR A 40 7.60 17.25 -33.12
C THR A 40 8.07 16.00 -33.89
N GLU A 41 9.38 15.78 -34.02
CA GLU A 41 9.90 14.67 -34.87
C GLU A 41 10.34 13.42 -34.07
N ASN A 42 10.51 13.51 -32.75
CA ASN A 42 10.95 12.36 -31.92
C ASN A 42 10.51 12.46 -30.48
N MET A 43 9.18 12.40 -30.27
CA MET A 43 8.55 12.58 -28.96
C MET A 43 8.35 11.26 -28.17
N ASP A 44 9.06 10.19 -28.53
CA ASP A 44 8.84 8.91 -27.85
C ASP A 44 9.37 8.90 -26.41
N SER A 45 10.39 9.71 -26.11
CA SER A 45 10.89 9.86 -24.73
C SER A 45 11.66 11.18 -24.59
N ILE A 46 11.19 12.08 -23.73
CA ILE A 46 11.98 13.22 -23.25
C ILE A 46 12.43 12.89 -21.83
N ILE A 47 13.72 13.01 -21.58
CA ILE A 47 14.27 12.99 -20.22
C ILE A 47 14.23 14.42 -19.71
N TRP A 48 13.42 14.66 -18.70
CA TRP A 48 13.34 15.95 -18.05
C TRP A 48 13.91 15.86 -16.63
N ILE A 49 14.75 16.82 -16.31
CA ILE A 49 15.35 16.95 -14.98
C ILE A 49 14.76 18.18 -14.33
N ASP A 50 14.01 18.01 -13.28
CA ASP A 50 13.63 19.11 -12.40
C ASP A 50 14.74 19.30 -11.37
N THR A 51 15.62 20.28 -11.63
CA THR A 51 16.72 20.62 -10.73
C THR A 51 16.24 21.25 -9.41
N SER A 52 14.95 21.60 -9.30
CA SER A 52 14.35 22.08 -8.04
C SER A 52 14.01 20.92 -7.08
N MET A 53 14.03 19.70 -7.58
CA MET A 53 13.86 18.49 -6.78
C MET A 53 15.21 17.79 -6.71
N ASP A 54 15.87 17.89 -5.57
CA ASP A 54 17.17 17.24 -5.31
C ASP A 54 17.26 15.89 -6.04
N ASP A 55 17.84 15.89 -7.25
CA ASP A 55 18.45 14.78 -7.96
C ASP A 55 17.56 13.66 -8.58
N ILE A 56 16.28 13.88 -8.95
CA ILE A 56 15.47 12.84 -9.60
C ILE A 56 15.24 13.12 -11.09
N ILE A 57 15.77 12.24 -11.94
CA ILE A 57 15.49 12.20 -13.40
C ILE A 57 14.33 11.27 -13.68
N LYS A 58 13.52 11.66 -14.66
CA LYS A 58 12.43 10.84 -15.18
C LYS A 58 12.46 10.77 -16.69
N GLU A 59 12.32 9.55 -17.18
CA GLU A 59 11.95 9.32 -18.57
C GLU A 59 10.43 9.42 -18.66
N ILE A 60 9.94 10.36 -19.48
CA ILE A 60 8.51 10.58 -19.68
C ILE A 60 8.21 10.21 -21.14
N ASN A 61 7.21 9.38 -21.34
CA ASN A 61 6.63 9.23 -22.66
C ASN A 61 5.79 10.49 -22.97
N THR A 62 6.48 11.54 -23.42
CA THR A 62 5.87 12.84 -23.69
C THR A 62 4.84 12.80 -24.80
N LYS A 63 4.97 11.88 -25.76
CA LYS A 63 3.98 11.71 -26.83
C LYS A 63 2.58 11.43 -26.28
N THR A 64 2.47 10.52 -25.34
CA THR A 64 1.17 10.19 -24.74
C THR A 64 0.60 11.39 -23.94
N TYR A 65 1.42 12.10 -23.18
CA TYR A 65 0.99 13.28 -22.45
C TYR A 65 0.57 14.40 -23.38
N ALA A 66 1.34 14.64 -24.44
CA ALA A 66 1.02 15.64 -25.44
C ALA A 66 -0.30 15.32 -26.18
N ASP A 67 -0.49 14.07 -26.62
CA ASP A 67 -1.70 13.65 -27.33
C ASP A 67 -2.95 13.85 -26.48
N GLU A 68 -2.90 13.51 -25.19
CA GLU A 68 -4.02 13.71 -24.26
C GLU A 68 -4.24 15.19 -23.91
N TYR A 69 -3.16 15.96 -23.72
CA TYR A 69 -3.23 17.37 -23.39
C TYR A 69 -3.86 18.17 -24.55
N PHE A 70 -3.38 18.01 -25.77
CA PHE A 70 -3.92 18.71 -26.94
C PHE A 70 -5.34 18.24 -27.31
N ALA A 71 -5.69 17.00 -27.02
CA ALA A 71 -7.08 16.53 -27.16
C ALA A 71 -8.04 17.22 -26.16
N SER A 72 -7.57 17.55 -24.98
CA SER A 72 -8.35 18.28 -23.94
C SER A 72 -8.28 19.79 -24.06
N HIS A 73 -7.32 20.32 -24.81
CA HIS A 73 -7.09 21.77 -25.06
C HIS A 73 -7.02 22.07 -26.54
N PRO A 74 -8.14 21.97 -27.28
CA PRO A 74 -8.16 22.13 -28.74
C PRO A 74 -7.86 23.55 -29.21
N ASP A 75 -7.87 24.52 -28.31
CA ASP A 75 -7.50 25.93 -28.52
C ASP A 75 -5.99 26.17 -28.54
N ILE A 76 -5.20 25.18 -28.08
CA ILE A 76 -3.74 25.26 -28.06
C ILE A 76 -3.17 24.64 -29.34
N ASP A 77 -2.49 25.48 -30.15
CA ASP A 77 -1.84 25.00 -31.36
C ASP A 77 -0.57 24.22 -31.05
N ARG A 78 -0.60 22.91 -31.30
CA ARG A 78 0.51 22.00 -31.08
C ARG A 78 1.78 22.39 -31.86
N SER A 79 1.63 23.00 -33.01
CA SER A 79 2.80 23.38 -33.89
C SER A 79 3.59 24.54 -33.33
N THR A 80 2.97 25.38 -32.49
CA THR A 80 3.60 26.55 -31.86
C THR A 80 3.88 26.35 -30.37
N PHE A 81 3.53 25.17 -29.82
CA PHE A 81 3.70 24.89 -28.40
C PHE A 81 5.18 24.82 -28.01
N LYS A 82 5.57 25.66 -27.06
CA LYS A 82 6.95 25.74 -26.56
C LYS A 82 7.13 24.82 -25.36
N TYR A 83 7.86 23.74 -25.52
CA TYR A 83 8.21 22.83 -24.42
C TYR A 83 9.31 23.40 -23.53
N ILE A 84 10.29 24.05 -24.16
CA ILE A 84 11.46 24.65 -23.49
C ILE A 84 11.45 26.15 -23.75
N GLY A 85 11.66 26.95 -22.70
CA GLY A 85 11.79 28.40 -22.79
C GLY A 85 13.17 28.85 -23.33
N GLU A 86 13.30 30.15 -23.55
CA GLU A 86 14.55 30.77 -24.02
C GLU A 86 15.69 30.62 -22.99
N ASP A 87 15.35 30.41 -21.72
CA ASP A 87 16.29 30.14 -20.65
C ASP A 87 16.76 28.66 -20.57
N GLY A 88 16.33 27.83 -21.51
CA GLY A 88 16.65 26.41 -21.58
C GLY A 88 15.91 25.54 -20.58
N LYS A 89 14.88 26.09 -19.87
CA LYS A 89 14.09 25.37 -18.88
C LYS A 89 12.71 25.01 -19.42
N PRO A 90 12.08 23.96 -18.86
CA PRO A 90 10.69 23.63 -19.19
C PRO A 90 9.75 24.81 -18.96
N THR A 91 8.91 25.12 -19.94
CA THR A 91 7.90 26.18 -19.83
C THR A 91 6.83 25.83 -18.81
N LEU A 92 6.10 26.83 -18.34
CA LEU A 92 4.95 26.61 -17.45
C LEU A 92 3.88 25.74 -18.13
N GLU A 93 3.60 25.99 -19.40
CA GLU A 93 2.66 25.24 -20.21
C GLU A 93 3.08 23.78 -20.36
N PHE A 94 4.36 23.52 -20.57
CA PHE A 94 4.89 22.14 -20.59
C PHE A 94 4.76 21.48 -19.23
N LYS A 95 5.02 22.18 -18.15
CA LYS A 95 4.83 21.69 -16.79
C LYS A 95 3.36 21.36 -16.51
N LYS A 96 2.42 22.23 -16.93
CA LYS A 96 0.99 21.95 -16.83
C LYS A 96 0.55 20.74 -17.66
N MET A 97 1.07 20.59 -18.87
CA MET A 97 0.82 19.40 -19.69
C MET A 97 1.20 18.10 -18.98
N ILE A 98 2.30 18.11 -18.25
CA ILE A 98 2.83 16.93 -17.55
C ILE A 98 2.15 16.71 -16.19
N TYR A 99 1.96 17.76 -15.41
CA TYR A 99 1.52 17.69 -14.00
C TYR A 99 0.03 17.97 -13.81
N GLY A 100 -0.64 18.60 -14.79
CA GLY A 100 -2.02 19.05 -14.74
C GLY A 100 -2.14 20.57 -14.70
N ASP A 101 -3.36 21.10 -15.00
CA ASP A 101 -3.62 22.54 -15.10
C ASP A 101 -3.45 23.27 -13.77
N ASP A 102 -3.58 22.54 -12.67
CA ASP A 102 -3.39 23.00 -11.29
C ASP A 102 -1.92 22.94 -10.82
N TYR A 103 -0.96 22.82 -11.75
CA TYR A 103 0.45 22.81 -11.42
C TYR A 103 0.85 24.06 -10.60
N ASN A 104 1.46 23.82 -9.45
CA ASN A 104 2.00 24.84 -8.57
C ASN A 104 3.54 24.75 -8.56
N PRO A 105 4.27 25.79 -9.03
CA PRO A 105 5.73 25.77 -9.07
C PRO A 105 6.40 25.68 -7.68
N ASP A 106 5.67 26.04 -6.61
CA ASP A 106 6.17 25.94 -5.23
C ASP A 106 6.07 24.53 -4.63
N SER A 107 5.41 23.62 -5.34
CA SER A 107 5.26 22.23 -4.90
C SER A 107 6.28 21.34 -5.58
N LYS A 108 6.74 20.32 -4.84
CA LYS A 108 7.59 19.27 -5.41
C LYS A 108 6.71 18.18 -6.02
N TYR A 109 6.92 17.86 -7.28
CA TYR A 109 6.17 16.83 -8.00
C TYR A 109 7.02 15.63 -8.32
N ILE A 110 6.43 14.44 -8.18
CA ILE A 110 6.98 13.21 -8.73
C ILE A 110 6.01 12.71 -9.79
N LEU A 111 6.48 12.63 -11.04
CA LEU A 111 5.73 12.02 -12.12
C LEU A 111 5.77 10.52 -12.03
N GLN A 112 4.65 9.91 -12.33
CA GLN A 112 4.57 8.48 -12.46
C GLN A 112 4.45 8.10 -13.93
N PRO A 113 5.30 7.18 -14.44
CA PRO A 113 5.12 6.63 -15.77
C PRO A 113 3.80 5.86 -15.85
N LYS A 114 3.13 5.92 -16.99
CA LYS A 114 1.84 5.27 -17.24
C LYS A 114 1.84 3.77 -16.88
N ASN A 115 2.97 3.09 -17.02
CA ASN A 115 3.15 1.66 -16.79
C ASN A 115 4.16 1.34 -15.66
N GLY A 116 4.57 2.34 -14.88
CA GLY A 116 5.51 2.16 -13.78
C GLY A 116 4.82 2.10 -12.42
N THR A 117 5.46 1.46 -11.46
CA THR A 117 5.03 1.51 -10.06
C THR A 117 5.72 2.66 -9.33
N ILE A 118 5.07 3.27 -8.34
CA ILE A 118 5.72 4.26 -7.46
C ILE A 118 6.96 3.67 -6.78
N ALA A 119 7.01 2.36 -6.57
CA ALA A 119 8.18 1.66 -6.05
C ALA A 119 9.47 1.96 -6.82
N ASP A 120 9.36 2.12 -8.14
CA ASP A 120 10.51 2.43 -8.96
C ASP A 120 11.04 3.85 -8.72
N PHE A 121 10.22 4.74 -8.14
CA PHE A 121 10.63 6.08 -7.73
C PHE A 121 11.22 6.16 -6.33
N CYS A 122 10.78 5.30 -5.42
CA CYS A 122 11.20 5.38 -4.01
C CYS A 122 12.52 4.66 -3.72
N LYS A 123 12.88 3.65 -4.53
CA LYS A 123 14.17 2.96 -4.41
C LYS A 123 15.39 3.89 -4.47
N PRO A 124 15.47 4.85 -5.41
CA PRO A 124 16.58 5.82 -5.42
C PRO A 124 16.59 6.74 -4.20
N ILE A 125 15.41 7.17 -3.73
CA ILE A 125 15.30 8.02 -2.54
C ILE A 125 15.85 7.26 -1.32
N GLU A 126 15.50 5.99 -1.15
CA GLU A 126 15.99 5.15 -0.07
C GLU A 126 17.52 4.95 -0.12
N THR A 127 18.07 4.76 -1.31
CA THR A 127 19.53 4.60 -1.50
C THR A 127 20.32 5.89 -1.33
N GLN A 128 19.72 7.04 -1.61
CA GLN A 128 20.37 8.36 -1.50
C GLN A 128 20.30 8.93 -0.09
N THR A 129 19.19 8.77 0.60
CA THR A 129 18.99 9.31 1.96
C THR A 129 19.74 8.50 3.02
N GLY A 130 20.26 7.33 2.67
CA GLY A 130 20.94 6.44 3.61
C GLY A 130 20.05 5.98 4.76
N ILE A 131 20.62 5.84 5.95
CA ILE A 131 19.93 5.29 7.14
C ILE A 131 19.08 6.36 7.86
N LYS A 132 19.01 7.59 7.38
CA LYS A 132 18.28 8.68 8.07
C LYS A 132 16.79 8.61 7.77
N PRO A 133 15.93 8.89 8.75
CA PRO A 133 14.52 9.11 8.54
C PRO A 133 14.28 10.24 7.51
N TYR A 134 13.31 10.07 6.64
CA TYR A 134 12.95 11.09 5.65
C TYR A 134 11.44 11.23 5.48
N SER A 135 11.01 12.41 5.02
CA SER A 135 9.61 12.74 4.78
C SER A 135 9.39 13.12 3.32
N LEU A 136 8.25 12.70 2.78
CA LEU A 136 7.76 13.08 1.46
C LEU A 136 6.50 13.96 1.53
N GLU A 137 6.27 14.64 2.65
CA GLU A 137 5.11 15.53 2.84
C GLU A 137 5.09 16.68 1.84
N GLY A 138 6.24 17.22 1.45
CA GLY A 138 6.36 18.28 0.45
C GLY A 138 6.32 17.77 -1.00
N VAL A 139 6.08 16.48 -1.24
CA VAL A 139 6.12 15.88 -2.56
C VAL A 139 4.71 15.56 -3.03
N VAL A 140 4.32 16.09 -4.18
CA VAL A 140 3.02 15.80 -4.81
C VAL A 140 3.20 14.70 -5.87
N PHE A 141 2.49 13.60 -5.67
CA PHE A 141 2.48 12.49 -6.63
C PHE A 141 1.28 12.63 -7.57
N ASN A 142 1.52 12.64 -8.88
CA ASN A 142 0.43 12.58 -9.86
C ASN A 142 -0.03 11.13 -10.04
N THR A 143 -1.15 10.78 -9.42
CA THR A 143 -1.70 9.41 -9.46
C THR A 143 -2.88 9.23 -10.41
N LYS A 144 -3.30 10.26 -11.15
CA LYS A 144 -4.51 10.23 -12.02
C LYS A 144 -4.51 9.06 -13.04
N ARG A 145 -3.34 8.61 -13.48
CA ARG A 145 -3.19 7.54 -14.49
C ARG A 145 -2.76 6.19 -13.91
N VAL A 146 -2.62 6.12 -12.59
CA VAL A 146 -2.12 4.94 -11.91
C VAL A 146 -3.22 3.89 -11.84
N ASN A 147 -2.95 2.69 -12.31
CA ASN A 147 -3.85 1.55 -12.21
C ASN A 147 -3.36 0.50 -11.18
N THR A 148 -2.12 0.63 -10.70
CA THR A 148 -1.56 -0.23 -9.68
C THR A 148 -0.61 0.55 -8.77
N LEU A 149 -0.69 0.28 -7.48
CA LEU A 149 0.25 0.75 -6.45
C LEU A 149 1.00 -0.44 -5.83
N PHE A 150 1.09 -1.54 -6.59
CA PHE A 150 1.83 -2.73 -6.19
C PHE A 150 3.26 -2.37 -5.79
N GLN A 151 3.64 -2.66 -4.54
CA GLN A 151 4.97 -2.41 -4.00
C GLN A 151 5.45 -0.94 -4.05
N ALA A 152 4.54 0.04 -4.10
CA ALA A 152 4.88 1.45 -4.36
C ALA A 152 5.94 2.01 -3.41
N PHE A 153 5.93 1.63 -2.14
CA PHE A 153 6.90 2.04 -1.12
C PHE A 153 7.51 0.83 -0.40
N ILE A 154 7.63 -0.29 -1.09
CA ILE A 154 8.15 -1.52 -0.49
C ILE A 154 9.56 -1.29 0.09
N ASN A 155 9.75 -1.65 1.38
CA ASN A 155 11.00 -1.53 2.10
C ASN A 155 11.51 -0.08 2.32
N ALA A 156 10.65 0.93 2.18
CA ALA A 156 10.97 2.30 2.57
C ALA A 156 11.04 2.40 4.11
N ASN A 157 12.06 1.74 4.71
CA ASN A 157 12.17 1.53 6.14
C ASN A 157 12.28 2.82 6.97
N ASN A 158 12.81 3.88 6.34
CA ASN A 158 13.09 5.16 6.96
C ASN A 158 12.09 6.25 6.55
N LEU A 159 11.07 5.92 5.75
CA LEU A 159 9.99 6.84 5.38
C LEU A 159 9.11 7.10 6.61
N GLU A 160 9.10 8.34 7.10
CA GLU A 160 8.29 8.76 8.25
C GLU A 160 6.89 9.21 7.85
N SER A 161 6.78 9.90 6.71
CA SER A 161 5.52 10.43 6.22
C SER A 161 5.53 10.63 4.70
N VAL A 162 4.36 10.59 4.11
CA VAL A 162 4.12 10.91 2.69
C VAL A 162 2.77 11.57 2.54
N ASN A 163 2.72 12.67 1.77
CA ASN A 163 1.47 13.36 1.49
C ASN A 163 0.66 12.58 0.44
N THR A 164 -0.43 12.00 0.88
CA THR A 164 -1.36 11.25 0.03
C THR A 164 -2.72 11.92 -0.15
N SER A 165 -2.89 13.15 0.37
CA SER A 165 -4.16 13.85 0.41
C SER A 165 -4.75 14.17 -0.96
N SER A 166 -3.89 14.34 -1.97
CA SER A 166 -4.27 14.64 -3.38
C SER A 166 -4.29 13.40 -4.28
N TRP A 167 -4.07 12.21 -3.73
CA TRP A 167 -3.98 11.01 -4.56
C TRP A 167 -5.34 10.59 -5.10
N ASP A 168 -5.45 10.51 -6.42
CA ASP A 168 -6.56 9.85 -7.10
C ASP A 168 -6.20 8.40 -7.36
N ILE A 169 -6.76 7.50 -6.56
CA ILE A 169 -6.58 6.05 -6.71
C ILE A 169 -7.82 5.35 -7.31
N SER A 170 -8.75 6.11 -7.88
CA SER A 170 -10.02 5.60 -8.42
C SER A 170 -9.85 4.57 -9.55
N ASN A 171 -8.69 4.52 -10.19
CA ASN A 171 -8.34 3.53 -11.20
C ASN A 171 -7.46 2.38 -10.68
N VAL A 172 -7.04 2.42 -9.43
CA VAL A 172 -6.16 1.42 -8.85
C VAL A 172 -6.91 0.13 -8.55
N THR A 173 -6.37 -0.98 -9.03
CA THR A 173 -6.92 -2.33 -8.81
C THR A 173 -6.09 -3.15 -7.83
N ASN A 174 -4.81 -2.79 -7.63
CA ASN A 174 -3.88 -3.56 -6.82
C ASN A 174 -3.02 -2.64 -5.94
N THR A 175 -3.12 -2.82 -4.61
CA THR A 175 -2.32 -2.13 -3.59
C THR A 175 -1.46 -3.10 -2.79
N ASN A 176 -1.27 -4.33 -3.28
CA ASN A 176 -0.49 -5.37 -2.60
C ASN A 176 0.94 -4.88 -2.28
N ASN A 177 1.38 -5.08 -1.05
CA ASN A 177 2.69 -4.67 -0.54
C ASN A 177 3.01 -3.16 -0.67
N MET A 178 2.02 -2.29 -0.82
CA MET A 178 2.25 -0.88 -1.13
C MET A 178 3.18 -0.18 -0.13
N PHE A 179 2.96 -0.36 1.16
CA PHE A 179 3.80 0.14 2.25
C PHE A 179 4.46 -1.00 3.03
N PHE A 180 4.74 -2.12 2.37
CA PHE A 180 5.39 -3.27 3.00
C PHE A 180 6.72 -2.84 3.63
N ASN A 181 6.86 -3.11 4.94
CA ASN A 181 8.09 -2.85 5.70
C ASN A 181 8.47 -1.35 5.82
N CYS A 182 7.49 -0.43 5.77
CA CYS A 182 7.69 0.99 6.08
C CYS A 182 7.68 1.20 7.61
N LYS A 183 8.76 0.80 8.28
CA LYS A 183 8.83 0.72 9.75
C LYS A 183 8.71 2.06 10.45
N ALA A 184 9.23 3.13 9.84
CA ALA A 184 9.25 4.47 10.40
C ALA A 184 7.97 5.26 10.12
N LEU A 185 7.08 4.78 9.24
CA LEU A 185 5.85 5.47 8.87
C LEU A 185 4.94 5.64 10.08
N THR A 186 4.71 6.91 10.49
CA THR A 186 3.96 7.25 11.70
C THR A 186 2.52 7.62 11.43
N SER A 187 2.25 8.23 10.27
CA SER A 187 0.94 8.69 9.85
C SER A 187 0.78 8.59 8.34
N LEU A 188 -0.47 8.45 7.90
CA LEU A 188 -0.83 8.44 6.49
C LEU A 188 -2.30 8.85 6.34
N ASP A 189 -2.58 9.88 5.52
CA ASP A 189 -3.96 10.25 5.21
C ASP A 189 -4.48 9.46 4.00
N VAL A 190 -5.30 8.47 4.27
CA VAL A 190 -5.97 7.63 3.27
C VAL A 190 -7.49 7.82 3.29
N SER A 191 -7.99 8.81 4.04
CA SER A 191 -9.41 9.04 4.29
C SER A 191 -10.23 9.39 3.05
N LYS A 192 -9.56 9.93 2.02
CA LYS A 192 -10.18 10.34 0.75
C LYS A 192 -10.00 9.33 -0.38
N TRP A 193 -9.36 8.20 -0.12
CA TRP A 193 -9.07 7.22 -1.16
C TRP A 193 -10.34 6.53 -1.67
N ASN A 194 -10.55 6.55 -2.98
CA ASN A 194 -11.59 5.77 -3.64
C ASN A 194 -11.05 4.38 -3.97
N THR A 195 -11.35 3.41 -3.11
CA THR A 195 -10.86 2.03 -3.23
C THR A 195 -11.81 1.11 -4.00
N SER A 196 -12.85 1.65 -4.64
CA SER A 196 -13.95 0.86 -5.26
C SER A 196 -13.55 -0.09 -6.40
N LYS A 197 -12.34 0.07 -6.95
CA LYS A 197 -11.80 -0.85 -7.96
C LYS A 197 -10.73 -1.79 -7.43
N VAL A 198 -10.30 -1.64 -6.17
CA VAL A 198 -9.23 -2.45 -5.60
C VAL A 198 -9.72 -3.88 -5.37
N THR A 199 -8.96 -4.85 -5.86
CA THR A 199 -9.23 -6.28 -5.71
C THR A 199 -8.23 -6.96 -4.79
N ASN A 200 -7.01 -6.43 -4.68
CA ASN A 200 -5.95 -6.99 -3.84
C ASN A 200 -5.36 -5.94 -2.90
N MET A 201 -5.53 -6.15 -1.58
CA MET A 201 -4.99 -5.34 -0.49
C MET A 201 -3.97 -6.12 0.37
N SER A 202 -3.50 -7.29 -0.09
CA SER A 202 -2.62 -8.15 0.69
C SER A 202 -1.35 -7.43 1.11
N ALA A 203 -0.95 -7.59 2.38
CA ALA A 203 0.27 -7.05 2.96
C ALA A 203 0.50 -5.54 2.74
N MET A 204 -0.58 -4.75 2.52
CA MET A 204 -0.49 -3.34 2.17
C MET A 204 0.30 -2.53 3.19
N PHE A 205 0.12 -2.80 4.48
CA PHE A 205 0.83 -2.15 5.61
C PHE A 205 1.65 -3.14 6.44
N TYR A 206 2.09 -4.24 5.84
CA TYR A 206 2.89 -5.26 6.52
C TYR A 206 4.16 -4.66 7.15
N ILE A 207 4.34 -4.83 8.47
CA ILE A 207 5.46 -4.27 9.28
C ILE A 207 5.51 -2.71 9.28
N CYS A 208 4.38 -2.00 9.21
CA CYS A 208 4.31 -0.57 9.53
C CYS A 208 4.23 -0.38 11.05
N LYS A 209 5.33 -0.65 11.75
CA LYS A 209 5.37 -0.75 13.23
C LYS A 209 5.05 0.54 13.96
N SER A 210 5.43 1.68 13.36
CA SER A 210 5.26 3.01 13.96
C SER A 210 3.91 3.66 13.65
N LEU A 211 3.10 3.06 12.74
CA LEU A 211 1.79 3.58 12.38
C LEU A 211 0.84 3.48 13.56
N THR A 212 0.34 4.64 14.04
CA THR A 212 -0.49 4.69 15.26
C THR A 212 -1.97 4.78 14.98
N SER A 213 -2.34 5.33 13.84
CA SER A 213 -3.72 5.49 13.40
C SER A 213 -3.82 5.45 11.87
N LEU A 214 -4.99 5.05 11.36
CA LEU A 214 -5.28 5.03 9.93
C LEU A 214 -6.80 5.14 9.75
N ASP A 215 -7.28 6.13 8.99
CA ASP A 215 -8.71 6.25 8.67
C ASP A 215 -9.05 5.48 7.39
N VAL A 216 -9.55 4.26 7.58
CA VAL A 216 -10.03 3.37 6.52
C VAL A 216 -11.56 3.22 6.51
N SER A 217 -12.26 4.04 7.30
CA SER A 217 -13.70 3.93 7.56
C SER A 217 -14.57 4.15 6.31
N LYS A 218 -14.03 4.84 5.29
CA LYS A 218 -14.72 5.15 4.04
C LYS A 218 -14.32 4.23 2.87
N TRP A 219 -13.44 3.26 3.11
CA TRP A 219 -13.00 2.37 2.04
C TRP A 219 -14.11 1.47 1.54
N ASN A 220 -14.27 1.41 0.24
CA ASN A 220 -15.14 0.45 -0.42
C ASN A 220 -14.34 -0.83 -0.70
N THR A 221 -14.64 -1.91 0.01
CA THR A 221 -13.94 -3.18 -0.10
C THR A 221 -14.75 -4.24 -0.86
N SER A 222 -15.88 -3.88 -1.48
CA SER A 222 -16.81 -4.82 -2.13
C SER A 222 -16.20 -5.67 -3.26
N LYS A 223 -15.13 -5.20 -3.87
CA LYS A 223 -14.40 -5.96 -4.92
C LYS A 223 -13.15 -6.67 -4.42
N VAL A 224 -12.80 -6.51 -3.14
CA VAL A 224 -11.59 -7.12 -2.61
C VAL A 224 -11.76 -8.61 -2.41
N THR A 225 -10.82 -9.38 -2.95
CA THR A 225 -10.75 -10.84 -2.82
C THR A 225 -9.61 -11.29 -1.93
N GLU A 226 -8.58 -10.45 -1.78
CA GLU A 226 -7.33 -10.77 -1.08
C GLU A 226 -6.99 -9.69 -0.05
N MET A 227 -6.97 -10.07 1.25
CA MET A 227 -6.62 -9.19 2.38
C MET A 227 -5.50 -9.77 3.26
N ARG A 228 -4.86 -10.86 2.84
CA ARG A 228 -3.86 -11.58 3.65
C ARG A 228 -2.77 -10.63 4.16
N ASN A 229 -2.48 -10.72 5.49
CA ASN A 229 -1.39 -10.00 6.15
C ASN A 229 -1.46 -8.47 6.05
N MET A 230 -2.64 -7.88 5.79
CA MET A 230 -2.77 -6.46 5.45
C MET A 230 -2.15 -5.52 6.49
N PHE A 231 -2.36 -5.79 7.77
CA PHE A 231 -1.81 -5.03 8.90
C PHE A 231 -0.86 -5.88 9.77
N LEU A 232 -0.29 -6.95 9.22
CA LEU A 232 0.61 -7.80 9.99
C LEU A 232 1.77 -6.97 10.57
N ASN A 233 1.96 -7.09 11.88
CA ASN A 233 3.02 -6.38 12.62
C ASN A 233 2.89 -4.84 12.58
N CYS A 234 1.65 -4.32 12.50
CA CYS A 234 1.33 -2.92 12.76
C CYS A 234 1.15 -2.71 14.27
N GLY A 235 2.22 -2.98 15.04
CA GLY A 235 2.15 -3.00 16.51
C GLY A 235 1.85 -1.66 17.16
N GLY A 236 1.96 -0.55 16.41
CA GLY A 236 1.62 0.81 16.85
C GLY A 236 0.14 1.13 16.83
N LEU A 237 -0.67 0.45 15.98
CA LEU A 237 -2.11 0.73 15.81
C LEU A 237 -2.89 0.48 17.10
N THR A 238 -3.61 1.51 17.56
CA THR A 238 -4.44 1.45 18.77
C THR A 238 -5.91 1.19 18.48
N SER A 239 -6.37 1.64 17.33
CA SER A 239 -7.73 1.45 16.81
C SER A 239 -7.76 1.43 15.30
N LEU A 240 -8.79 0.81 14.72
CA LEU A 240 -9.03 0.77 13.29
C LEU A 240 -10.51 0.57 13.03
N ASP A 241 -11.18 1.48 12.30
CA ASP A 241 -12.58 1.33 11.94
C ASP A 241 -12.73 0.56 10.62
N VAL A 242 -13.08 -0.72 10.76
CA VAL A 242 -13.36 -1.64 9.65
C VAL A 242 -14.83 -2.11 9.64
N SER A 243 -15.68 -1.46 10.44
CA SER A 243 -17.08 -1.85 10.66
C SER A 243 -17.96 -1.80 9.41
N LYS A 244 -17.54 -1.02 8.39
CA LYS A 244 -18.25 -0.85 7.12
C LYS A 244 -17.66 -1.65 5.97
N TRP A 245 -16.63 -2.45 6.23
CA TRP A 245 -16.01 -3.23 5.15
C TRP A 245 -16.94 -4.33 4.66
N ASP A 246 -17.14 -4.38 3.35
CA ASP A 246 -17.77 -5.51 2.68
C ASP A 246 -16.71 -6.58 2.41
N THR A 247 -16.82 -7.71 3.10
CA THR A 247 -15.88 -8.83 3.00
C THR A 247 -16.44 -10.03 2.25
N GLY A 248 -17.62 -9.88 1.64
CA GLY A 248 -18.35 -10.99 1.01
C GLY A 248 -17.64 -11.66 -0.19
N ASN A 249 -16.56 -11.05 -0.70
CA ASN A 249 -15.73 -11.64 -1.75
C ASN A 249 -14.35 -12.09 -1.29
N VAL A 250 -13.99 -11.88 -0.02
CA VAL A 250 -12.68 -12.23 0.51
C VAL A 250 -12.59 -13.73 0.78
N THR A 251 -11.52 -14.37 0.30
CA THR A 251 -11.25 -15.80 0.49
C THR A 251 -10.12 -16.08 1.47
N ASP A 252 -9.15 -15.19 1.60
CA ASP A 252 -8.03 -15.31 2.52
C ASP A 252 -7.91 -14.09 3.44
N MET A 253 -8.16 -14.30 4.74
CA MET A 253 -8.05 -13.33 5.83
C MET A 253 -6.88 -13.66 6.76
N SER A 254 -5.96 -14.56 6.34
CA SER A 254 -4.86 -14.96 7.21
C SER A 254 -3.98 -13.79 7.61
N GLY A 255 -3.65 -13.72 8.89
CA GLY A 255 -2.72 -12.76 9.45
C GLY A 255 -3.11 -11.27 9.31
N ILE A 256 -4.38 -10.92 8.97
CA ILE A 256 -4.77 -9.51 8.72
C ILE A 256 -4.30 -8.60 9.85
N PHE A 257 -4.54 -8.97 11.12
CA PHE A 257 -4.16 -8.19 12.31
C PHE A 257 -3.07 -8.86 13.15
N ASN A 258 -2.36 -9.82 12.59
CA ASN A 258 -1.31 -10.53 13.31
C ASN A 258 -0.29 -9.53 13.87
N SER A 259 0.00 -9.63 15.17
CA SER A 259 0.94 -8.75 15.88
C SER A 259 0.55 -7.26 15.90
N CYS A 260 -0.75 -6.94 15.83
CA CYS A 260 -1.29 -5.63 16.19
C CYS A 260 -1.40 -5.53 17.72
N GLN A 261 -0.25 -5.44 18.40
CA GLN A 261 -0.13 -5.61 19.84
C GLN A 261 -0.87 -4.56 20.66
N LYS A 262 -1.00 -3.32 20.15
CA LYS A 262 -1.68 -2.21 20.84
C LYS A 262 -3.17 -2.09 20.48
N LEU A 263 -3.68 -2.92 19.58
CA LEU A 263 -5.09 -2.91 19.20
C LEU A 263 -5.97 -3.39 20.38
N GLN A 264 -6.78 -2.49 20.93
CA GLN A 264 -7.61 -2.76 22.12
C GLN A 264 -8.99 -3.29 21.76
N SER A 265 -9.55 -2.83 20.64
CA SER A 265 -10.85 -3.23 20.11
C SER A 265 -10.89 -3.15 18.61
N ILE A 266 -11.74 -3.95 18.00
CA ILE A 266 -12.02 -3.92 16.56
C ILE A 266 -13.43 -4.45 16.32
N ASP A 267 -14.21 -3.74 15.48
CA ASP A 267 -15.55 -4.20 15.10
C ASP A 267 -15.50 -4.95 13.76
N VAL A 268 -15.59 -6.26 13.86
CA VAL A 268 -15.70 -7.20 12.74
C VAL A 268 -17.05 -7.92 12.71
N SER A 269 -18.00 -7.45 13.51
CA SER A 269 -19.29 -8.10 13.70
C SER A 269 -20.14 -8.20 12.43
N LYS A 270 -19.94 -7.29 11.47
CA LYS A 270 -20.68 -7.25 10.21
C LYS A 270 -19.97 -7.94 9.04
N TRP A 271 -18.81 -8.52 9.27
CA TRP A 271 -18.06 -9.17 8.21
C TRP A 271 -18.76 -10.43 7.71
N ASN A 272 -18.94 -10.53 6.41
CA ASN A 272 -19.40 -11.74 5.75
C ASN A 272 -18.22 -12.67 5.49
N THR A 273 -18.15 -13.79 6.22
CA THR A 273 -17.05 -14.75 6.14
C THR A 273 -17.40 -16.03 5.37
N SER A 274 -18.58 -16.08 4.75
CA SER A 274 -19.09 -17.30 4.10
C SER A 274 -18.20 -17.87 2.97
N LYS A 275 -17.37 -17.03 2.33
CA LYS A 275 -16.40 -17.46 1.31
C LYS A 275 -14.97 -17.64 1.84
N VAL A 276 -14.74 -17.35 3.11
CA VAL A 276 -13.39 -17.39 3.69
C VAL A 276 -12.94 -18.83 3.88
N ILE A 277 -11.74 -19.14 3.40
CA ILE A 277 -11.11 -20.45 3.50
C ILE A 277 -9.99 -20.44 4.55
N ASN A 278 -9.38 -19.29 4.80
CA ASN A 278 -8.20 -19.16 5.64
C ASN A 278 -8.29 -17.96 6.59
N THR A 279 -8.27 -18.25 7.90
CA THR A 279 -8.21 -17.28 9.00
C THR A 279 -6.99 -17.51 9.91
N ALA A 280 -6.02 -18.31 9.45
CA ALA A 280 -4.83 -18.64 10.26
C ALA A 280 -4.10 -17.35 10.70
N ASN A 281 -3.69 -17.31 11.97
CA ASN A 281 -2.98 -16.19 12.58
C ASN A 281 -3.72 -14.84 12.55
N MET A 282 -5.01 -14.78 12.26
CA MET A 282 -5.73 -13.52 11.98
C MET A 282 -5.58 -12.48 13.09
N PHE A 283 -5.68 -12.89 14.34
CA PHE A 283 -5.52 -12.03 15.53
C PHE A 283 -4.33 -12.48 16.40
N ASN A 284 -3.43 -13.30 15.85
CA ASN A 284 -2.29 -13.78 16.64
C ASN A 284 -1.49 -12.60 17.20
N THR A 285 -1.19 -12.66 18.50
CA THR A 285 -0.43 -11.62 19.22
C THR A 285 -1.11 -10.22 19.24
N CYS A 286 -2.46 -10.18 19.15
CA CYS A 286 -3.24 -9.00 19.53
C CYS A 286 -3.38 -8.95 21.05
N SER A 287 -2.27 -8.68 21.74
CA SER A 287 -2.17 -8.90 23.20
C SER A 287 -3.07 -8.02 24.07
N LEU A 288 -3.47 -6.84 23.58
CA LEU A 288 -4.38 -5.91 24.26
C LEU A 288 -5.84 -6.04 23.85
N LEU A 289 -6.16 -6.87 22.85
CA LEU A 289 -7.54 -7.07 22.39
C LEU A 289 -8.37 -7.77 23.49
N THR A 290 -9.50 -7.16 23.89
CA THR A 290 -10.28 -7.60 25.03
C THR A 290 -11.48 -8.45 24.68
N SER A 291 -12.12 -8.19 23.56
CA SER A 291 -13.30 -8.92 23.09
C SER A 291 -13.40 -8.94 21.57
N LEU A 292 -14.10 -9.95 21.05
CA LEU A 292 -14.44 -10.07 19.63
C LEU A 292 -15.90 -10.51 19.49
N ASP A 293 -16.65 -9.80 18.65
CA ASP A 293 -17.98 -10.24 18.23
C ASP A 293 -17.91 -10.91 16.85
N LEU A 294 -18.08 -12.23 16.86
CA LEU A 294 -18.10 -13.09 15.68
C LEU A 294 -19.52 -13.69 15.47
N SER A 295 -20.56 -13.07 16.04
CA SER A 295 -21.92 -13.64 16.04
C SER A 295 -22.48 -13.87 14.63
N ASN A 296 -22.09 -13.07 13.66
CA ASN A 296 -22.53 -13.18 12.27
C ASN A 296 -21.53 -13.92 11.37
N TRP A 297 -20.44 -14.44 11.93
CA TRP A 297 -19.45 -15.15 11.12
C TRP A 297 -19.93 -16.56 10.77
N ASP A 298 -19.81 -16.91 9.51
CA ASP A 298 -19.90 -18.28 9.02
C ASP A 298 -18.49 -18.83 8.82
N THR A 299 -18.07 -19.74 9.70
CA THR A 299 -16.75 -20.37 9.60
C THR A 299 -16.82 -21.80 9.04
N SER A 300 -18.00 -22.22 8.55
CA SER A 300 -18.22 -23.58 8.05
C SER A 300 -17.35 -23.96 6.85
N ASN A 301 -16.90 -22.97 6.05
CA ASN A 301 -16.03 -23.17 4.91
C ASN A 301 -14.53 -22.99 5.24
N VAL A 302 -14.19 -22.55 6.45
CA VAL A 302 -12.81 -22.28 6.83
C VAL A 302 -12.04 -23.59 7.05
N LYS A 303 -10.94 -23.74 6.34
CA LYS A 303 -10.03 -24.91 6.42
C LYS A 303 -8.85 -24.67 7.36
N TYR A 304 -8.37 -23.43 7.46
CA TYR A 304 -7.15 -23.06 8.17
C TYR A 304 -7.47 -22.05 9.26
N MET A 305 -7.44 -22.47 10.52
CA MET A 305 -7.71 -21.66 11.73
C MET A 305 -6.51 -21.67 12.71
N SER A 306 -5.35 -22.24 12.32
CA SER A 306 -4.21 -22.38 13.23
C SER A 306 -3.78 -21.01 13.76
N PHE A 307 -3.53 -20.95 15.09
CA PHE A 307 -3.06 -19.76 15.78
C PHE A 307 -3.95 -18.52 15.66
N MET A 308 -5.24 -18.67 15.27
CA MET A 308 -6.12 -17.54 14.95
C MET A 308 -6.19 -16.50 16.08
N PHE A 309 -6.22 -16.94 17.33
CA PHE A 309 -6.27 -16.08 18.52
C PHE A 309 -5.05 -16.26 19.43
N ALA A 310 -4.00 -16.93 18.96
CA ALA A 310 -2.84 -17.21 19.80
C ALA A 310 -2.25 -15.92 20.37
N ASN A 311 -1.80 -15.98 21.63
CA ASN A 311 -1.20 -14.85 22.35
C ASN A 311 -2.12 -13.62 22.54
N CYS A 312 -3.44 -13.77 22.40
CA CYS A 312 -4.41 -12.76 22.77
C CYS A 312 -4.61 -12.76 24.30
N GLN A 313 -3.60 -12.31 25.04
CA GLN A 313 -3.52 -12.45 26.49
C GLN A 313 -4.63 -11.69 27.26
N SER A 314 -5.15 -10.61 26.67
CA SER A 314 -6.22 -9.81 27.27
C SER A 314 -7.62 -10.23 26.82
N LEU A 315 -7.74 -11.14 25.86
CA LEU A 315 -9.02 -11.57 25.29
C LEU A 315 -9.83 -12.36 26.33
N THR A 316 -10.97 -11.79 26.73
CA THR A 316 -11.87 -12.38 27.71
C THR A 316 -13.07 -13.06 27.06
N THR A 317 -13.55 -12.49 25.94
CA THR A 317 -14.84 -12.86 25.35
C THR A 317 -14.74 -12.97 23.84
N ILE A 318 -15.21 -14.10 23.30
CA ILE A 318 -15.53 -14.29 21.88
C ILE A 318 -17.01 -14.63 21.82
N THR A 319 -17.82 -13.76 21.21
CA THR A 319 -19.24 -14.08 20.93
C THR A 319 -19.37 -14.77 19.58
N GLY A 320 -20.48 -15.49 19.39
CA GLY A 320 -20.69 -16.30 18.19
C GLY A 320 -20.26 -17.75 18.36
N VAL A 321 -20.39 -18.54 17.31
CA VAL A 321 -20.10 -19.97 17.27
C VAL A 321 -19.10 -20.26 16.15
N LEU A 322 -17.97 -20.86 16.49
CA LEU A 322 -17.00 -21.30 15.51
C LEU A 322 -17.39 -22.69 14.99
N ASP A 323 -17.68 -22.77 13.70
CA ASP A 323 -18.04 -24.00 13.01
C ASP A 323 -16.79 -24.63 12.39
N PHE A 324 -16.47 -25.85 12.82
CA PHE A 324 -15.28 -26.60 12.37
C PHE A 324 -15.60 -27.62 11.28
N LYS A 325 -16.77 -27.55 10.65
CA LYS A 325 -17.26 -28.52 9.66
C LYS A 325 -16.23 -28.89 8.58
N ASN A 326 -15.51 -27.93 8.04
CA ASN A 326 -14.49 -28.15 7.01
C ASN A 326 -13.07 -27.83 7.51
N CYS A 327 -12.89 -27.61 8.81
CA CYS A 327 -11.60 -27.23 9.37
C CYS A 327 -10.63 -28.41 9.39
N ILE A 328 -9.44 -28.19 8.84
CA ILE A 328 -8.35 -29.18 8.78
C ILE A 328 -7.24 -28.82 9.77
N TYR A 329 -6.93 -27.53 9.92
CA TYR A 329 -5.83 -27.03 10.74
C TYR A 329 -6.32 -26.00 11.73
N TYR A 330 -6.22 -26.32 13.05
CA TYR A 330 -6.61 -25.46 14.17
C TYR A 330 -5.56 -25.46 15.31
N ASN A 331 -4.33 -25.91 15.00
CA ASN A 331 -3.27 -26.05 16.00
C ASN A 331 -2.97 -24.73 16.68
N GLY A 332 -2.89 -24.76 18.01
CA GLY A 332 -2.52 -23.60 18.81
C GLY A 332 -3.52 -22.43 18.72
N MET A 333 -4.74 -22.66 18.25
CA MET A 333 -5.72 -21.60 17.96
C MET A 333 -5.93 -20.64 19.13
N PHE A 334 -5.89 -21.17 20.37
CA PHE A 334 -6.07 -20.39 21.61
C PHE A 334 -4.80 -20.41 22.49
N PHE A 335 -3.64 -20.68 21.89
CA PHE A 335 -2.38 -20.69 22.63
C PHE A 335 -2.19 -19.39 23.40
N ASN A 336 -1.92 -19.49 24.70
CA ASN A 336 -1.67 -18.36 25.59
C ASN A 336 -2.84 -17.31 25.66
N CYS A 337 -4.09 -17.72 25.41
CA CYS A 337 -5.29 -16.94 25.68
C CYS A 337 -5.69 -17.08 27.15
N THR A 338 -4.87 -16.56 28.05
CA THR A 338 -4.95 -16.85 29.49
C THR A 338 -6.23 -16.33 30.14
N LYS A 339 -6.78 -15.20 29.65
CA LYS A 339 -8.00 -14.58 30.21
C LYS A 339 -9.30 -15.03 29.52
N LEU A 340 -9.24 -15.82 28.45
CA LEU A 340 -10.46 -16.29 27.77
C LEU A 340 -11.33 -17.11 28.72
N THR A 341 -12.60 -16.72 28.82
CA THR A 341 -13.54 -17.37 29.72
C THR A 341 -14.20 -18.58 29.09
N SER A 342 -14.69 -18.43 27.86
CA SER A 342 -15.31 -19.54 27.12
C SER A 342 -15.31 -19.25 25.60
N VAL A 343 -15.50 -20.32 24.83
CA VAL A 343 -15.73 -20.27 23.39
C VAL A 343 -16.79 -21.30 23.00
N LYS A 344 -17.72 -20.90 22.12
CA LYS A 344 -18.72 -21.80 21.54
C LYS A 344 -18.21 -22.37 20.22
N VAL A 345 -18.32 -23.69 20.10
CA VAL A 345 -17.85 -24.43 18.93
C VAL A 345 -18.89 -25.45 18.48
N LYS A 346 -18.88 -25.81 17.20
CA LYS A 346 -19.69 -26.92 16.67
C LYS A 346 -18.94 -27.66 15.58
N ASN A 347 -19.44 -28.86 15.24
CA ASN A 347 -18.90 -29.74 14.20
C ASN A 347 -17.39 -29.98 14.37
N LEU A 348 -16.96 -30.32 15.59
CA LEU A 348 -15.55 -30.60 15.86
C LEU A 348 -15.04 -31.74 14.98
N PRO A 349 -13.83 -31.62 14.38
CA PRO A 349 -13.27 -32.63 13.48
C PRO A 349 -12.79 -33.89 14.22
N VAL A 350 -12.66 -33.80 15.53
CA VAL A 350 -12.19 -34.87 16.44
C VAL A 350 -12.95 -34.78 17.76
N ASP A 351 -12.73 -35.73 18.67
CA ASP A 351 -13.26 -35.62 20.03
C ASP A 351 -12.76 -34.36 20.76
N ILE A 352 -13.53 -33.93 21.77
CA ILE A 352 -13.26 -32.66 22.45
C ILE A 352 -11.89 -32.61 23.16
N ASP A 353 -11.40 -33.75 23.66
CA ASP A 353 -10.09 -33.78 24.36
C ASP A 353 -8.93 -33.63 23.38
N THR A 354 -9.02 -34.27 22.23
CA THR A 354 -8.06 -34.10 21.15
C THR A 354 -8.11 -32.70 20.55
N PHE A 355 -9.32 -32.16 20.35
CA PHE A 355 -9.51 -30.77 19.94
C PHE A 355 -8.86 -29.78 20.91
N CYS A 356 -9.15 -29.91 22.21
CA CYS A 356 -8.63 -29.01 23.23
C CYS A 356 -7.09 -29.04 23.31
N ARG A 357 -6.48 -30.20 23.15
CA ARG A 357 -5.00 -30.34 23.06
C ARG A 357 -4.44 -29.64 21.81
N GLY A 358 -5.04 -29.90 20.65
CA GLY A 358 -4.61 -29.30 19.38
C GLY A 358 -4.79 -27.77 19.35
N ALA A 359 -5.95 -27.29 19.79
CA ALA A 359 -6.28 -25.85 19.86
C ALA A 359 -5.58 -25.12 21.00
N ASN A 360 -4.99 -25.87 21.95
CA ASN A 360 -4.34 -25.37 23.17
C ASN A 360 -5.29 -24.54 24.06
N ILE A 361 -6.43 -25.14 24.42
CA ILE A 361 -7.44 -24.52 25.29
C ILE A 361 -7.88 -25.53 26.36
N ASN A 362 -8.19 -25.03 27.58
CA ASN A 362 -8.75 -25.88 28.62
C ASN A 362 -10.19 -26.30 28.24
N LYS A 363 -10.49 -27.60 28.37
CA LYS A 363 -11.81 -28.18 28.06
C LYS A 363 -12.96 -27.47 28.77
N SER A 364 -12.76 -27.01 30.04
CA SER A 364 -13.78 -26.29 30.80
C SER A 364 -14.21 -24.95 30.17
N LYS A 365 -13.42 -24.42 29.22
CA LYS A 365 -13.69 -23.19 28.47
C LYS A 365 -14.41 -23.45 27.15
N VAL A 366 -14.58 -24.69 26.72
CA VAL A 366 -15.17 -25.06 25.42
C VAL A 366 -16.60 -25.49 25.58
N ILE A 367 -17.53 -24.78 24.95
CA ILE A 367 -18.94 -25.07 24.90
C ILE A 367 -19.29 -25.61 23.54
N VAL A 368 -19.55 -26.91 23.45
CA VAL A 368 -19.99 -27.54 22.20
C VAL A 368 -21.49 -27.30 22.05
N VAL A 369 -21.89 -26.70 20.93
CA VAL A 369 -23.31 -26.49 20.60
C VAL A 369 -23.68 -27.37 19.40
N GLN A 370 -24.97 -27.67 19.27
CA GLN A 370 -25.53 -28.49 18.20
C GLN A 370 -25.65 -27.70 16.90
#